data_54f87fb35c014707c7a24b3c6667da11
#
_entry.id   54f87fb35c014707c7a24b3c6667da11
#
_cell.length_a   1.000
_cell.length_b   1.000
_cell.length_c   1.000
_cell.angle_alpha   90.00
_cell.angle_beta   90.00
_cell.angle_gamma   90.00
#
_symmetry.space_group_name_H-M   'P 1'
#
loop_
_entity.id
_entity.type
_entity.pdbx_description
1 polymer ?
#
loop_
_entity_poly.entity_id
_entity_poly.type
_entity_poly.pdbx_seq_one_letter_code
_entity_poly.pdbx_strand_id
1 'polypeptide(L)'
;VSTKRTLLAFPETGIGIYPGLGGTQRTTRLVGAGITKYLVATGVMVDANRAYSLGLVDKIIDRPRSFRELDGLEVSTHPKNENLPEEEFSSFDGKLCETLWEKEIFQNHRKYLERRAPLALEKAMELVGRGEGVSLEEGLQCEIDSLEWIFSTSDALLGLESVINREKVQFLGR
;
A
#
# COMPACT_ATOMS: atom_id res chain seq x y z
N VAL A 1 14.11 -4.27 9.32
CA VAL A 1 14.18 -5.52 10.10
C VAL A 1 12.79 -5.86 10.62
N SER A 2 12.43 -7.12 10.65
CA SER A 2 11.12 -7.63 11.05
C SER A 2 11.28 -8.87 11.93
N THR A 3 10.20 -9.23 12.66
CA THR A 3 10.15 -10.51 13.38
C THR A 3 9.25 -11.49 12.63
N LYS A 4 9.37 -12.80 12.92
CA LYS A 4 8.55 -13.86 12.30
C LYS A 4 7.03 -13.66 12.48
N ARG A 5 6.60 -12.85 13.47
CA ARG A 5 5.18 -12.57 13.74
C ARG A 5 4.68 -11.26 13.14
N THR A 6 5.52 -10.54 12.42
CA THR A 6 5.16 -9.26 11.80
C THR A 6 4.17 -9.51 10.66
N LEU A 7 3.12 -8.69 10.65
CA LEU A 7 2.17 -8.59 9.57
C LEU A 7 2.15 -7.13 9.10
N LEU A 8 2.20 -6.91 7.81
CA LEU A 8 2.19 -5.59 7.19
C LEU A 8 1.01 -5.50 6.21
N ALA A 9 0.35 -4.36 6.17
CA ALA A 9 -0.74 -4.07 5.23
C ALA A 9 -0.92 -2.57 5.05
N PHE A 10 -1.55 -2.19 3.95
CA PHE A 10 -2.08 -0.85 3.70
C PHE A 10 -3.61 -0.95 3.53
N PRO A 11 -4.40 -0.96 4.62
CA PRO A 11 -5.85 -1.14 4.55
C PRO A 11 -6.62 0.13 4.17
N GLU A 12 -5.96 1.27 4.05
CA GLU A 12 -6.53 2.62 4.02
C GLU A 12 -7.55 2.82 2.88
N THR A 13 -7.29 2.26 1.69
CA THR A 13 -8.25 2.35 0.56
C THR A 13 -9.56 1.61 0.83
N GLY A 14 -9.56 0.68 1.77
CA GLY A 14 -10.75 -0.03 2.26
C GLY A 14 -11.55 0.75 3.31
N ILE A 15 -11.09 1.92 3.73
CA ILE A 15 -11.78 2.83 4.64
C ILE A 15 -11.90 4.25 4.08
N GLY A 16 -11.81 4.38 2.76
CA GLY A 16 -12.10 5.64 2.07
C GLY A 16 -10.96 6.65 2.00
N ILE A 17 -9.76 6.30 2.44
CA ILE A 17 -8.58 7.18 2.40
C ILE A 17 -7.37 6.47 1.76
N TYR A 18 -6.30 7.20 1.49
CA TYR A 18 -5.03 6.61 1.03
C TYR A 18 -4.03 6.48 2.20
N PRO A 19 -2.97 5.63 2.07
CA PRO A 19 -1.91 5.54 3.06
C PRO A 19 -1.16 6.87 3.20
N GLY A 20 -1.31 7.51 4.35
CA GLY A 20 -0.60 8.74 4.70
C GLY A 20 0.75 8.49 5.38
N LEU A 21 1.29 9.56 6.00
CA LEU A 21 2.56 9.54 6.75
C LEU A 21 3.75 9.02 5.93
N GLY A 22 3.70 9.20 4.63
CA GLY A 22 4.73 8.76 3.69
C GLY A 22 4.57 7.30 3.25
N GLY A 23 3.43 6.67 3.50
CA GLY A 23 3.18 5.28 3.14
C GLY A 23 3.32 5.04 1.64
N THR A 24 2.71 5.88 0.80
CA THR A 24 2.85 5.78 -0.66
C THR A 24 4.28 6.10 -1.09
N GLN A 25 4.94 7.08 -0.47
CA GLN A 25 6.22 7.62 -0.91
C GLN A 25 7.41 6.75 -0.49
N ARG A 26 7.46 6.35 0.77
CA ARG A 26 8.56 5.56 1.31
C ARG A 26 8.56 4.15 0.73
N THR A 27 7.38 3.55 0.61
CA THR A 27 7.25 2.21 0.04
C THR A 27 7.66 2.18 -1.43
N THR A 28 7.23 3.18 -2.23
CA THR A 28 7.63 3.28 -3.65
C THR A 28 9.14 3.34 -3.82
N ARG A 29 9.84 4.09 -2.97
CA ARG A 29 11.30 4.18 -3.03
C ARG A 29 12.00 2.91 -2.58
N LEU A 30 11.34 2.14 -1.72
CA LEU A 30 11.89 0.89 -1.19
C LEU A 30 11.71 -0.28 -2.16
N VAL A 31 10.50 -0.46 -2.70
CA VAL A 31 10.13 -1.66 -3.48
C VAL A 31 9.64 -1.37 -4.90
N GLY A 32 9.57 -0.12 -5.32
CA GLY A 32 9.07 0.28 -6.63
C GLY A 32 7.55 0.50 -6.66
N ALA A 33 7.07 1.16 -7.73
CA ALA A 33 5.67 1.53 -7.85
C ALA A 33 4.74 0.32 -8.03
N GLY A 34 5.13 -0.69 -8.78
CA GLY A 34 4.29 -1.86 -9.04
C GLY A 34 3.91 -2.57 -7.74
N ILE A 35 4.89 -2.95 -6.93
CA ILE A 35 4.66 -3.62 -5.63
C ILE A 35 3.90 -2.69 -4.68
N THR A 36 4.23 -1.39 -4.64
CA THR A 36 3.52 -0.43 -3.78
C THR A 36 2.05 -0.33 -4.16
N LYS A 37 1.75 -0.18 -5.45
CA LYS A 37 0.37 -0.14 -5.96
C LYS A 37 -0.40 -1.42 -5.64
N TYR A 38 0.25 -2.59 -5.81
CA TYR A 38 -0.33 -3.87 -5.42
C TYR A 38 -0.74 -3.88 -3.95
N LEU A 39 0.18 -3.55 -3.04
CA LEU A 39 -0.07 -3.57 -1.60
C LEU A 39 -1.17 -2.60 -1.18
N VAL A 40 -1.14 -1.37 -1.73
CA VAL A 40 -2.10 -0.31 -1.41
C VAL A 40 -3.47 -0.58 -2.02
N ALA A 41 -3.52 -1.05 -3.28
CA ALA A 41 -4.77 -1.33 -3.96
C ALA A 41 -5.50 -2.55 -3.36
N THR A 42 -4.77 -3.61 -3.08
CA THR A 42 -5.37 -4.83 -2.54
C THR A 42 -5.56 -4.77 -1.02
N GLY A 43 -4.74 -3.99 -0.30
CA GLY A 43 -4.70 -3.98 1.16
C GLY A 43 -4.45 -5.37 1.74
N VAL A 44 -3.82 -6.25 0.98
CA VAL A 44 -3.52 -7.61 1.43
C VAL A 44 -2.53 -7.57 2.58
N MET A 45 -2.78 -8.42 3.55
CA MET A 45 -1.87 -8.61 4.68
C MET A 45 -0.74 -9.54 4.27
N VAL A 46 0.51 -9.08 4.38
CA VAL A 46 1.71 -9.86 4.10
C VAL A 46 2.42 -10.20 5.40
N ASP A 47 2.85 -11.45 5.52
CA ASP A 47 3.68 -11.90 6.65
C ASP A 47 5.15 -11.49 6.48
N ALA A 48 5.96 -11.77 7.48
CA ALA A 48 7.37 -11.42 7.48
C ALA A 48 8.15 -12.02 6.31
N ASN A 49 7.84 -13.26 5.91
CA ASN A 49 8.53 -13.93 4.80
C ASN A 49 8.15 -13.28 3.46
N ARG A 50 6.86 -13.01 3.27
CA ARG A 50 6.41 -12.30 2.07
C ARG A 50 6.96 -10.87 2.02
N ALA A 51 6.94 -10.14 3.14
CA ALA A 51 7.52 -8.81 3.23
C ALA A 51 9.03 -8.82 2.87
N TYR A 52 9.75 -9.85 3.31
CA TYR A 52 11.13 -10.05 2.94
C TYR A 52 11.30 -10.32 1.44
N SER A 53 10.50 -11.21 0.86
CA SER A 53 10.56 -11.52 -0.58
C SER A 53 10.20 -10.33 -1.47
N LEU A 54 9.34 -9.42 -1.00
CA LEU A 54 8.99 -8.18 -1.68
C LEU A 54 10.01 -7.06 -1.50
N GLY A 55 10.98 -7.23 -0.61
CA GLY A 55 11.96 -6.19 -0.30
C GLY A 55 11.49 -5.12 0.70
N LEU A 56 10.33 -5.32 1.35
CA LEU A 56 9.82 -4.41 2.39
C LEU A 56 10.63 -4.48 3.68
N VAL A 57 11.29 -5.57 3.94
CA VAL A 57 12.17 -5.79 5.09
C VAL A 57 13.44 -6.48 4.64
N ASP A 58 14.58 -6.10 5.20
CA ASP A 58 15.90 -6.60 4.81
C ASP A 58 16.33 -7.81 5.62
N LYS A 59 15.70 -8.03 6.77
CA LYS A 59 16.08 -9.12 7.67
C LYS A 59 14.93 -9.52 8.59
N ILE A 60 14.74 -10.82 8.75
CA ILE A 60 13.81 -11.39 9.72
C ILE A 60 14.63 -11.90 10.90
N ILE A 61 14.31 -11.48 12.11
CA ILE A 61 14.97 -11.86 13.35
C ILE A 61 13.99 -12.49 14.33
N ASP A 62 14.52 -13.16 15.33
CA ASP A 62 13.72 -13.52 16.50
C ASP A 62 13.38 -12.26 17.30
N ARG A 63 12.33 -12.32 18.12
CA ARG A 63 11.90 -11.16 18.90
C ARG A 63 13.03 -10.67 19.80
N PRO A 64 13.57 -9.45 19.59
CA PRO A 64 14.61 -8.91 20.43
C PRO A 64 14.07 -8.64 21.84
N ARG A 65 14.89 -8.84 22.86
CA ARG A 65 14.55 -8.53 24.26
C ARG A 65 14.75 -7.05 24.57
N SER A 66 15.63 -6.39 23.82
CA SER A 66 15.90 -4.95 23.95
C SER A 66 16.32 -4.35 22.61
N PHE A 67 16.22 -3.02 22.48
CA PHE A 67 16.70 -2.29 21.28
C PHE A 67 18.23 -2.45 21.08
N ARG A 68 19.00 -2.68 22.16
CA ARG A 68 20.45 -2.90 22.07
C ARG A 68 20.83 -4.15 21.27
N GLU A 69 19.94 -5.13 21.23
CA GLU A 69 20.16 -6.33 20.39
C GLU A 69 20.04 -6.03 18.87
N LEU A 70 19.55 -4.85 18.53
CA LEU A 70 19.50 -4.36 17.15
C LEU A 70 20.76 -3.58 16.77
N ASP A 71 21.55 -3.15 17.76
CA ASP A 71 22.80 -2.44 17.53
C ASP A 71 23.83 -3.42 16.90
N GLY A 72 24.40 -3.00 15.77
CA GLY A 72 25.37 -3.83 15.05
C GLY A 72 24.78 -4.97 14.20
N LEU A 73 23.45 -5.04 14.04
CA LEU A 73 22.86 -5.93 13.05
C LEU A 73 23.36 -5.55 11.65
N GLU A 74 24.16 -6.40 11.06
CA GLU A 74 24.48 -6.28 9.65
C GLU A 74 23.22 -6.56 8.84
N VAL A 75 22.75 -5.54 8.13
CA VAL A 75 21.66 -5.62 7.19
C VAL A 75 22.27 -5.55 5.79
N SER A 76 22.31 -6.68 5.11
CA SER A 76 22.67 -6.72 3.70
C SER A 76 21.47 -6.25 2.88
N THR A 77 21.71 -5.35 1.94
CA THR A 77 20.68 -5.02 0.95
C THR A 77 20.28 -6.27 0.19
N HIS A 78 18.99 -6.56 0.18
CA HIS A 78 18.45 -7.64 -0.64
C HIS A 78 18.68 -7.38 -2.13
N PRO A 79 19.08 -8.38 -2.90
CA PRO A 79 18.78 -8.32 -4.32
C PRO A 79 17.26 -8.23 -4.45
N LYS A 80 16.77 -7.14 -5.07
CA LYS A 80 15.35 -7.05 -5.42
C LYS A 80 15.02 -8.28 -6.25
N ASN A 81 13.98 -9.02 -5.84
CA ASN A 81 13.47 -10.09 -6.68
C ASN A 81 12.96 -9.47 -7.98
N GLU A 82 13.63 -9.76 -9.07
CA GLU A 82 13.19 -9.35 -10.39
C GLU A 82 12.00 -10.19 -10.86
N ASN A 83 11.11 -9.60 -11.63
CA ASN A 83 9.95 -10.26 -12.25
C ASN A 83 8.88 -10.79 -11.28
N LEU A 84 8.56 -10.03 -10.25
CA LEU A 84 7.42 -10.34 -9.39
C LEU A 84 6.10 -10.04 -10.14
N PRO A 85 5.08 -10.92 -10.07
CA PRO A 85 3.78 -10.68 -10.71
C PRO A 85 3.13 -9.36 -10.28
N GLU A 86 3.38 -8.92 -9.06
CA GLU A 86 2.89 -7.67 -8.51
C GLU A 86 3.39 -6.42 -9.26
N GLU A 87 4.47 -6.53 -10.01
CA GLU A 87 4.98 -5.44 -10.86
C GLU A 87 4.00 -5.06 -11.99
N GLU A 88 3.09 -5.95 -12.38
CA GLU A 88 2.03 -5.64 -13.34
C GLU A 88 1.09 -4.52 -12.84
N PHE A 89 1.03 -4.27 -11.53
CA PHE A 89 0.31 -3.13 -10.96
C PHE A 89 0.95 -1.77 -11.29
N SER A 90 2.18 -1.73 -11.82
CA SER A 90 2.84 -0.46 -12.18
C SER A 90 1.99 0.42 -13.09
N SER A 91 1.27 -0.18 -14.04
CA SER A 91 0.36 0.52 -14.96
C SER A 91 -1.05 0.77 -14.41
N PHE A 92 -1.38 0.28 -13.22
CA PHE A 92 -2.71 0.45 -12.63
C PHE A 92 -2.92 1.89 -12.15
N ASP A 93 -4.03 2.51 -12.58
CA ASP A 93 -4.39 3.90 -12.27
C ASP A 93 -5.50 4.03 -11.21
N GLY A 94 -5.97 2.92 -10.66
CA GLY A 94 -7.02 2.87 -9.65
C GLY A 94 -8.44 2.69 -10.21
N LYS A 95 -8.61 2.74 -11.53
CA LYS A 95 -9.92 2.58 -12.16
C LYS A 95 -10.23 1.12 -12.42
N LEU A 96 -11.41 0.70 -11.98
CA LEU A 96 -11.92 -0.65 -12.21
C LEU A 96 -12.76 -0.65 -13.49
N CYS A 97 -12.27 -1.32 -14.53
CA CYS A 97 -12.96 -1.48 -15.80
C CYS A 97 -12.95 -2.96 -16.24
N GLU A 98 -13.82 -3.33 -17.15
CA GLU A 98 -13.95 -4.73 -17.62
C GLU A 98 -12.64 -5.26 -18.21
N THR A 99 -11.90 -4.44 -18.96
CA THR A 99 -10.62 -4.84 -19.56
C THR A 99 -9.52 -5.10 -18.53
N LEU A 100 -9.64 -4.54 -17.31
CA LEU A 100 -8.71 -4.83 -16.24
C LEU A 100 -8.73 -6.32 -15.86
N TRP A 101 -9.91 -6.94 -15.89
CA TRP A 101 -10.12 -8.32 -15.47
C TRP A 101 -9.63 -9.36 -16.48
N GLU A 102 -9.20 -8.93 -17.68
CA GLU A 102 -8.55 -9.79 -18.66
C GLU A 102 -7.14 -10.22 -18.23
N LYS A 103 -6.50 -9.45 -17.36
CA LYS A 103 -5.20 -9.78 -16.79
C LYS A 103 -5.36 -10.64 -15.56
N GLU A 104 -4.67 -11.78 -15.53
CA GLU A 104 -4.77 -12.80 -14.47
C GLU A 104 -4.51 -12.23 -13.07
N ILE A 105 -3.49 -11.37 -12.93
CA ILE A 105 -3.14 -10.79 -11.63
C ILE A 105 -4.29 -9.95 -11.05
N PHE A 106 -4.99 -9.15 -11.87
CA PHE A 106 -6.13 -8.37 -11.41
C PHE A 106 -7.36 -9.23 -11.17
N GLN A 107 -7.60 -10.23 -12.01
CA GLN A 107 -8.68 -11.21 -11.81
C GLN A 107 -8.53 -11.94 -10.47
N ASN A 108 -7.32 -12.39 -10.13
CA ASN A 108 -7.04 -13.07 -8.87
C ASN A 108 -7.25 -12.17 -7.64
N HIS A 109 -7.16 -10.85 -7.81
CA HIS A 109 -7.32 -9.86 -6.73
C HIS A 109 -8.65 -9.09 -6.81
N ARG A 110 -9.54 -9.42 -7.75
CA ARG A 110 -10.80 -8.73 -8.02
C ARG A 110 -11.61 -8.47 -6.74
N LYS A 111 -11.83 -9.48 -5.90
CA LYS A 111 -12.58 -9.38 -4.65
C LYS A 111 -12.02 -8.36 -3.63
N TYR A 112 -10.72 -8.07 -3.71
CA TYR A 112 -10.09 -7.05 -2.86
C TYR A 112 -10.29 -5.67 -3.47
N LEU A 113 -10.04 -5.53 -4.77
CA LEU A 113 -10.15 -4.27 -5.50
C LEU A 113 -11.58 -3.70 -5.49
N GLU A 114 -12.60 -4.55 -5.73
CA GLU A 114 -14.00 -4.15 -5.74
C GLU A 114 -14.52 -3.66 -4.37
N ARG A 115 -13.77 -3.87 -3.30
CA ARG A 115 -14.13 -3.40 -1.95
C ARG A 115 -13.44 -2.09 -1.57
N ARG A 116 -12.66 -1.50 -2.45
CA ARG A 116 -11.95 -0.25 -2.18
C ARG A 116 -12.83 0.93 -2.52
N ALA A 117 -12.65 2.03 -1.79
CA ALA A 117 -13.27 3.30 -2.13
C ALA A 117 -12.64 3.82 -3.43
N PRO A 118 -13.44 4.07 -4.49
CA PRO A 118 -12.89 4.40 -5.81
C PRO A 118 -11.97 5.61 -5.79
N LEU A 119 -12.41 6.72 -5.17
CA LEU A 119 -11.63 7.95 -5.11
C LEU A 119 -10.33 7.78 -4.32
N ALA A 120 -10.37 7.02 -3.22
CA ALA A 120 -9.17 6.73 -2.43
C ALA A 120 -8.18 5.85 -3.20
N LEU A 121 -8.69 4.89 -3.96
CA LEU A 121 -7.89 4.02 -4.80
C LEU A 121 -7.19 4.81 -5.92
N GLU A 122 -7.94 5.62 -6.67
CA GLU A 122 -7.38 6.47 -7.73
C GLU A 122 -6.33 7.45 -7.17
N LYS A 123 -6.63 8.12 -6.06
CA LYS A 123 -5.68 9.06 -5.44
C LYS A 123 -4.42 8.35 -4.94
N ALA A 124 -4.55 7.18 -4.34
CA ALA A 124 -3.40 6.40 -3.90
C ALA A 124 -2.50 6.00 -5.09
N MET A 125 -3.08 5.57 -6.21
CA MET A 125 -2.32 5.21 -7.41
C MET A 125 -1.62 6.43 -8.03
N GLU A 126 -2.27 7.59 -8.02
CA GLU A 126 -1.68 8.86 -8.45
C GLU A 126 -0.46 9.22 -7.58
N LEU A 127 -0.61 9.19 -6.25
CA LEU A 127 0.47 9.54 -5.31
C LEU A 127 1.67 8.59 -5.43
N VAL A 128 1.43 7.29 -5.60
CA VAL A 128 2.49 6.31 -5.86
C VAL A 128 3.23 6.62 -7.16
N GLY A 129 2.48 6.89 -8.24
CA GLY A 129 3.08 7.21 -9.55
C GLY A 129 3.92 8.49 -9.52
N ARG A 130 3.46 9.53 -8.82
CA ARG A 130 4.23 10.77 -8.64
C ARG A 130 5.54 10.54 -7.87
N GLY A 131 5.52 9.60 -6.92
CA GLY A 131 6.68 9.30 -6.07
C GLY A 131 7.92 8.81 -6.82
N GLU A 132 7.78 8.31 -8.03
CA GLU A 132 8.92 7.85 -8.85
C GLU A 132 9.74 8.99 -9.46
N GLY A 133 9.12 10.16 -9.70
CA GLY A 133 9.74 11.27 -10.44
C GLY A 133 10.16 12.47 -9.59
N VAL A 134 9.91 12.45 -8.27
CA VAL A 134 10.14 13.60 -7.39
C VAL A 134 10.97 13.21 -6.16
N SER A 135 11.50 14.19 -5.45
CA SER A 135 12.16 13.96 -4.17
C SER A 135 11.19 13.41 -3.12
N LEU A 136 11.74 12.81 -2.05
CA LEU A 136 10.88 12.33 -0.95
C LEU A 136 10.08 13.47 -0.33
N GLU A 137 10.69 14.63 -0.15
CA GLU A 137 10.06 15.80 0.45
C GLU A 137 8.89 16.30 -0.40
N GLU A 138 9.08 16.44 -1.71
CA GLU A 138 8.01 16.81 -2.64
C GLU A 138 6.89 15.77 -2.66
N GLY A 139 7.22 14.48 -2.64
CA GLY A 139 6.23 13.41 -2.59
C GLY A 139 5.42 13.43 -1.29
N LEU A 140 6.06 13.67 -0.14
CA LEU A 140 5.37 13.81 1.14
C LEU A 140 4.47 15.06 1.15
N GLN A 141 4.91 16.16 0.52
CA GLN A 141 4.08 17.36 0.38
C GLN A 141 2.83 17.07 -0.47
N CYS A 142 2.96 16.31 -1.56
CA CYS A 142 1.80 15.88 -2.35
C CYS A 142 0.79 15.05 -1.53
N GLU A 143 1.26 14.17 -0.62
CA GLU A 143 0.36 13.48 0.32
C GLU A 143 -0.37 14.49 1.20
N ILE A 144 0.35 15.43 1.82
CA ILE A 144 -0.23 16.45 2.72
C ILE A 144 -1.26 17.30 1.98
N ASP A 145 -0.94 17.81 0.80
CA ASP A 145 -1.82 18.67 0.00
C ASP A 145 -3.11 17.97 -0.44
N SER A 146 -3.09 16.65 -0.48
CA SER A 146 -4.26 15.83 -0.85
C SER A 146 -5.16 15.46 0.33
N LEU A 147 -4.76 15.75 1.59
CA LEU A 147 -5.51 15.34 2.78
C LEU A 147 -6.88 16.01 2.88
N GLU A 148 -6.96 17.31 2.70
CA GLU A 148 -8.23 18.04 2.79
C GLU A 148 -9.25 17.48 1.79
N TRP A 149 -8.80 17.25 0.56
CA TRP A 149 -9.65 16.70 -0.48
C TRP A 149 -10.16 15.30 -0.14
N ILE A 150 -9.28 14.36 0.25
CA ILE A 150 -9.72 12.98 0.51
C ILE A 150 -10.66 12.91 1.71
N PHE A 151 -10.41 13.67 2.78
CA PHE A 151 -11.28 13.70 3.95
C PHE A 151 -12.60 14.45 3.72
N SER A 152 -12.74 15.23 2.65
CA SER A 152 -14.01 15.85 2.24
C SER A 152 -14.95 14.91 1.48
N THR A 153 -14.48 13.73 1.07
CA THR A 153 -15.30 12.76 0.33
C THR A 153 -16.32 12.05 1.22
N SER A 154 -17.49 11.73 0.67
CA SER A 154 -18.49 10.91 1.38
C SER A 154 -17.94 9.51 1.73
N ASP A 155 -17.09 8.96 0.86
CA ASP A 155 -16.53 7.63 1.07
C ASP A 155 -15.55 7.59 2.24
N ALA A 156 -14.78 8.67 2.49
CA ALA A 156 -13.92 8.77 3.66
C ALA A 156 -14.74 8.79 4.96
N LEU A 157 -15.83 9.57 5.00
CA LEU A 157 -16.72 9.61 6.16
C LEU A 157 -17.35 8.23 6.41
N LEU A 158 -17.96 7.63 5.38
CA LEU A 158 -18.57 6.30 5.46
C LEU A 158 -17.58 5.24 5.91
N GLY A 159 -16.36 5.27 5.36
CA GLY A 159 -15.32 4.30 5.70
C GLY A 159 -14.87 4.43 7.15
N LEU A 160 -14.64 5.64 7.64
CA LEU A 160 -14.24 5.89 9.03
C LEU A 160 -15.35 5.52 10.02
N GLU A 161 -16.61 5.87 9.73
CA GLU A 161 -17.76 5.44 10.53
C GLU A 161 -17.90 3.92 10.58
N SER A 162 -17.66 3.24 9.45
CA SER A 162 -17.73 1.77 9.38
C SER A 162 -16.74 1.07 10.30
N VAL A 163 -15.55 1.66 10.49
CA VAL A 163 -14.55 1.13 11.42
C VAL A 163 -15.02 1.26 12.86
N ILE A 164 -15.61 2.43 13.23
CA ILE A 164 -16.14 2.68 14.57
C ILE A 164 -17.30 1.73 14.87
N ASN A 165 -18.24 1.61 13.94
CA ASN A 165 -19.46 0.82 14.09
C ASN A 165 -19.25 -0.68 13.85
N ARG A 166 -18.09 -1.08 13.30
CA ARG A 166 -17.78 -2.47 12.87
C ARG A 166 -18.75 -2.99 11.81
N GLU A 167 -19.13 -2.13 10.88
CA GLU A 167 -20.08 -2.42 9.81
C GLU A 167 -19.35 -2.56 8.47
N LYS A 168 -20.01 -3.26 7.54
CA LYS A 168 -19.54 -3.29 6.15
C LYS A 168 -20.08 -2.06 5.43
N VAL A 169 -19.23 -1.41 4.65
CA VAL A 169 -19.59 -0.25 3.85
C VAL A 169 -19.57 -0.61 2.37
N GLN A 170 -20.45 0.04 1.61
CA GLN A 170 -20.39 0.10 0.17
C GLN A 170 -20.06 1.54 -0.23
N PHE A 171 -18.93 1.72 -0.86
CA PHE A 171 -18.46 3.03 -1.30
C PHE A 171 -19.21 3.51 -2.54
N LEU A 172 -19.36 4.83 -2.67
CA LEU A 172 -20.18 5.48 -3.67
C LEU A 172 -19.36 6.20 -4.76
N GLY A 173 -18.04 6.35 -4.55
CA GLY A 173 -17.17 7.08 -5.46
C GLY A 173 -17.38 8.60 -5.46
N ARG A 174 -17.72 9.20 -4.33
CA ARG A 174 -18.03 10.63 -4.22
C ARG A 174 -17.65 11.22 -2.85
#